data_cc2ee0ecef4517f21a0d04c92e362a6c
#
_entry.id   cc2ee0ecef4517f21a0d04c92e362a6c
#
_cell.length_a   1.000
_cell.length_b   1.000
_cell.length_c   1.000
_cell.angle_alpha   90.00
_cell.angle_beta   90.00
_cell.angle_gamma   90.00
#
_symmetry.space_group_name_H-M   'P 1'
#
loop_
_entity.id
_entity.type
_entity.pdbx_description
1 polymer ?
#
loop_
_entity_poly.entity_id
_entity_poly.type
_entity_poly.pdbx_seq_one_letter_code
_entity_poly.pdbx_strand_id
1 'polypeptide(L)' 'MKERLIGDDQLLVTADTTLGDALWDWVAADAARRAPDGWRIANIGAVATTPPPATPAYGYAPTPTGATIWILYRK' A
#
# COMPACT_ATOMS: atom_id res chain seq x y z
N MET A 1 -0.94 -6.99 6.20
CA MET A 1 0.06 -6.99 5.12
C MET A 1 0.14 -8.37 4.50
N LYS A 2 0.14 -8.44 3.19
CA LYS A 2 0.27 -9.69 2.46
C LYS A 2 1.49 -9.65 1.57
N GLU A 3 2.18 -10.77 1.48
CA GLU A 3 3.37 -10.92 0.65
C GLU A 3 3.16 -12.11 -0.28
N ARG A 4 3.50 -11.94 -1.55
CA ARG A 4 3.42 -13.01 -2.54
C ARG A 4 4.68 -13.05 -3.38
N LEU A 5 5.40 -14.15 -3.32
CA LEU A 5 6.57 -14.36 -4.16
C LEU A 5 6.12 -14.76 -5.56
N ILE A 6 6.65 -14.08 -6.57
CA ILE A 6 6.38 -14.36 -7.98
C ILE A 6 7.68 -14.78 -8.63
N GLY A 7 7.85 -16.08 -8.85
CA GLY A 7 9.14 -16.61 -9.28
C GLY A 7 10.19 -16.43 -8.19
N ASP A 8 11.45 -16.39 -8.57
CA ASP A 8 12.58 -16.27 -7.63
C ASP A 8 13.05 -14.83 -7.44
N ASP A 9 12.61 -13.91 -8.27
CA ASP A 9 13.15 -12.57 -8.38
C ASP A 9 12.12 -11.45 -8.22
N GLN A 10 10.87 -11.77 -7.94
CA GLN A 10 9.81 -10.77 -7.76
C GLN A 10 9.00 -11.04 -6.49
N LEU A 11 8.66 -9.97 -5.80
CA LEU A 11 7.85 -10.03 -4.58
C LEU A 11 6.77 -8.96 -4.63
N LEU A 12 5.53 -9.37 -4.51
CA LEU A 12 4.40 -8.44 -4.41
C LEU A 12 3.98 -8.30 -2.96
N VAL A 13 3.99 -7.08 -2.46
CA VAL A 13 3.55 -6.74 -1.11
C VAL A 13 2.32 -5.86 -1.20
N THR A 14 1.28 -6.22 -0.46
CA THR A 14 0.06 -5.41 -0.36
C THR A 14 -0.26 -5.12 1.09
N ALA A 15 -0.76 -3.93 1.35
CA ALA A 15 -1.16 -3.53 2.70
C ALA A 15 -2.29 -2.51 2.65
N ASP A 16 -3.12 -2.52 3.68
CA ASP A 16 -4.11 -1.48 3.92
C ASP A 16 -3.53 -0.50 4.93
N THR A 17 -3.63 0.78 4.64
CA THR A 17 -3.09 1.84 5.47
C THR A 17 -3.98 3.08 5.40
N THR A 18 -3.62 4.12 6.14
CA THR A 18 -4.30 5.41 6.06
C THR A 18 -3.61 6.31 5.04
N LEU A 19 -4.38 7.17 4.40
CA LEU A 19 -3.83 8.18 3.50
C LEU A 19 -2.99 9.19 4.28
N GLY A 20 -1.97 9.75 3.61
CA GLY A 20 -1.10 10.78 4.16
C GLY A 20 0.30 10.26 4.47
N ASP A 21 0.95 10.89 5.44
CA ASP A 21 2.35 10.60 5.77
C ASP A 21 2.57 9.17 6.23
N ALA A 22 1.58 8.56 6.90
CA ALA A 22 1.67 7.18 7.36
C ALA A 22 1.89 6.19 6.22
N LEU A 23 1.31 6.45 5.05
CA LEU A 23 1.50 5.62 3.87
C LEU A 23 2.95 5.64 3.40
N TRP A 24 3.54 6.83 3.30
CA TRP A 24 4.92 6.99 2.85
C TRP A 24 5.91 6.48 3.87
N ASP A 25 5.64 6.67 5.16
CA ASP A 25 6.46 6.12 6.22
C ASP A 25 6.49 4.60 6.17
N TRP A 26 5.35 3.98 5.92
CA TRP A 26 5.25 2.54 5.77
C TRP A 26 6.06 2.05 4.57
N VAL A 27 5.95 2.72 3.42
CA VAL A 27 6.71 2.38 2.20
C VAL A 27 8.21 2.45 2.46
N ALA A 28 8.67 3.54 3.07
CA ALA A 28 10.08 3.74 3.37
C ALA A 28 10.62 2.67 4.33
N ALA A 29 9.86 2.35 5.37
CA ALA A 29 10.24 1.34 6.34
C ALA A 29 10.31 -0.05 5.71
N ASP A 30 9.33 -0.41 4.87
CA ASP A 30 9.31 -1.71 4.21
C ASP A 30 10.46 -1.84 3.21
N ALA A 31 10.72 -0.80 2.42
CA ALA A 31 11.82 -0.78 1.47
C ALA A 31 13.18 -0.91 2.17
N ALA A 32 13.37 -0.19 3.27
CA ALA A 32 14.61 -0.25 4.04
C ALA A 32 14.84 -1.64 4.63
N ARG A 33 13.77 -2.30 5.08
CA ARG A 33 13.85 -3.66 5.64
C ARG A 33 14.24 -4.69 4.59
N ARG A 34 13.84 -4.49 3.33
CA ARG A 34 14.07 -5.45 2.24
C ARG A 34 15.35 -5.20 1.46
N ALA A 35 15.91 -3.99 1.55
CA ALA A 35 17.12 -3.63 0.80
C ALA A 35 18.31 -4.56 1.08
N PRO A 36 18.59 -4.99 2.34
CA PRO A 36 19.70 -5.91 2.62
C PRO A 36 19.58 -7.26 1.91
N ASP A 37 18.35 -7.69 1.59
CA ASP A 37 18.11 -8.95 0.87
C ASP A 37 18.19 -8.78 -0.65
N GLY A 38 18.50 -7.59 -1.13
CA GLY A 38 18.65 -7.29 -2.55
C GLY A 38 17.34 -6.88 -3.24
N TRP A 39 16.27 -6.71 -2.50
CA TRP A 39 14.98 -6.31 -3.06
C TRP A 39 14.97 -4.80 -3.34
N ARG A 40 14.50 -4.43 -4.53
CA ARG A 40 14.32 -3.03 -4.93
C ARG A 40 12.91 -2.81 -5.46
N ILE A 41 12.37 -1.63 -5.22
CA ILE A 41 11.04 -1.27 -5.74
C ILE A 41 11.13 -1.17 -7.25
N ALA A 42 10.37 -2.04 -7.94
CA ALA A 42 10.23 -1.99 -9.40
C ALA A 42 8.98 -1.21 -9.79
N ASN A 43 7.91 -1.30 -9.00
CA ASN A 43 6.68 -0.58 -9.23
C ASN A 43 5.92 -0.41 -7.92
N ILE A 44 5.11 0.63 -7.85
CA ILE A 44 4.33 0.94 -6.65
C ILE A 44 3.02 1.61 -7.08
N GLY A 45 1.94 1.29 -6.38
CA GLY A 45 0.66 1.91 -6.62
C GLY A 45 -0.18 1.92 -5.36
N ALA A 46 -1.16 2.80 -5.34
CA ALA A 46 -2.09 2.89 -4.23
C ALA A 46 -3.48 3.25 -4.74
N VAL A 47 -4.50 2.69 -4.11
CA VAL A 47 -5.89 2.99 -4.38
C VAL A 47 -6.51 3.52 -3.11
N ALA A 48 -7.11 4.72 -3.19
CA ALA A 48 -7.83 5.29 -2.07
C ALA A 48 -9.08 4.47 -1.77
N THR A 49 -9.31 4.18 -0.50
CA THR A 49 -10.49 3.47 -0.05
C THR A 49 -11.38 4.39 0.77
N THR A 50 -12.69 4.32 0.51
CA THR A 50 -13.68 5.12 1.22
C THR A 50 -14.51 4.18 2.07
N PRO A 51 -14.66 4.43 3.38
CA PRO A 51 -15.54 3.62 4.20
C PRO A 51 -16.97 3.76 3.74
N PRO A 52 -17.80 2.69 3.81
CA PRO A 52 -19.21 2.81 3.48
C PRO A 52 -19.88 3.81 4.41
N PRO A 53 -20.76 4.71 3.90
CA PRO A 53 -21.46 5.66 4.76
C PRO A 53 -22.42 4.91 5.70
N ALA A 54 -22.34 5.22 6.98
CA ALA A 54 -23.23 4.63 7.98
C ALA A 54 -24.67 5.17 7.86
N THR A 55 -24.82 6.35 7.30
CA THR A 55 -26.12 6.99 7.03
C THR A 55 -26.04 7.70 5.69
N PRO A 56 -27.17 7.86 4.96
CA PRO A 56 -27.16 8.65 3.74
C PRO A 56 -26.71 10.07 4.07
N ALA A 57 -25.55 10.42 3.55
CA ALA A 57 -25.04 11.78 3.72
C ALA A 57 -25.80 12.71 2.78
N TYR A 58 -26.39 13.73 3.32
CA TYR A 58 -27.15 14.74 2.55
C TYR A 58 -26.20 15.49 1.61
N GLY A 59 -25.97 14.94 0.41
CA GLY A 59 -25.16 15.60 -0.60
C GLY A 59 -23.66 15.59 -0.36
N TYR A 60 -23.16 14.91 0.65
CA TYR A 60 -21.72 14.81 0.92
C TYR A 60 -21.19 13.44 0.53
N ALA A 61 -20.22 13.41 -0.35
CA ALA A 61 -19.45 12.19 -0.61
C ALA A 61 -18.52 11.93 0.57
N PRO A 62 -18.42 10.67 1.06
CA PRO A 62 -17.46 10.38 2.12
C PRO A 62 -16.04 10.66 1.63
N THR A 63 -15.24 11.30 2.47
CA THR A 63 -13.83 11.55 2.17
C THR A 63 -13.04 10.27 2.32
N PRO A 64 -12.21 9.86 1.33
CA PRO A 64 -11.35 8.70 1.48
C PRO A 64 -10.37 8.92 2.64
N THR A 65 -10.31 7.95 3.55
CA THR A 65 -9.38 8.01 4.70
C THR A 65 -8.38 6.86 4.70
N GLY A 66 -8.66 5.81 3.94
CA GLY A 66 -7.79 4.66 3.82
C GLY A 66 -7.18 4.53 2.45
N ALA A 67 -6.20 3.66 2.35
CA ALA A 67 -5.58 3.30 1.08
C ALA A 67 -5.16 1.83 1.10
N THR A 68 -5.32 1.17 -0.03
CA THR A 68 -4.68 -0.12 -0.28
C THR A 68 -3.46 0.16 -1.14
N ILE A 69 -2.29 -0.18 -0.64
CA ILE A 69 -1.02 0.01 -1.34
C ILE A 69 -0.46 -1.33 -1.80
N TRP A 70 0.17 -1.33 -2.96
CA TRP A 70 0.91 -2.49 -3.43
C TRP A 70 2.30 -2.05 -3.89
N ILE A 71 3.28 -2.89 -3.63
CA ILE A 71 4.66 -2.66 -4.03
C ILE A 71 5.16 -3.92 -4.71
N LEU A 72 5.68 -3.78 -5.92
CA LEU A 72 6.39 -4.85 -6.62
C LEU A 72 7.87 -4.66 -6.43
N TYR A 73 8.51 -5.62 -5.76
CA TYR A 73 9.96 -5.64 -5.59
C TYR A 73 10.60 -6.58 -6.60
N ARG A 74 11.80 -6.25 -7.00
CA ARG A 74 12.65 -7.08 -7.83
C ARG A 74 14.04 -7.22 -7.22
N LYS A 75 14.63 -8.35 -7.47
CA LYS A 75 16.06 -8.57 -7.22
C LYS A 75 16.91 -8.24 -8.43
#